data_9aaf333e87e08b389292f76ee05f47dc
#
_entry.id   9aaf333e87e08b389292f76ee05f47dc
#
_cell.length_a   1.000
_cell.length_b   1.000
_cell.length_c   1.000
_cell.angle_alpha   90.00
_cell.angle_beta   90.00
_cell.angle_gamma   90.00
#
_symmetry.space_group_name_H-M   'P 1'
#
loop_
_entity.id
_entity.type
_entity.pdbx_description
1 polymer ?
#
loop_
_entity_poly.entity_id
_entity_poly.type
_entity_poly.pdbx_seq_one_letter_code
_entity_poly.pdbx_strand_id
1 'polypeptide(L)'
;MPGATKGSHVDRSEHRPNLRHPALTTQAPGIFQRILSHPVFILPRDFSLFLISARTDAAIERTRARSGARAAFEEAYTRSSDPWRSAAPRYRYQQLKYEQIMALLPAGRFHRTLDLGCGLGLLSQRLARRSDTVLGLDFAEAAVGHARERAEGIANLSFEHADILDLPTSLDATFDLVVVADTLYYLSPLSADLLKTLSARLAQLLAPGGTLVLANHFFFAADADSRLTRRIHDAFTWSPHLSVTGHHRRSFFLATLLKPRNAKSGDEDLGATTLEDVTRLQPALYTSSTER
;
A
#
# COMPACT_ATOMS: atom_id res chain seq x y z
N MET A 1 -73.25 -17.47 -2.91
CA MET A 1 -72.39 -17.65 -1.76
C MET A 1 -70.97 -17.75 -2.27
N PRO A 2 -70.08 -16.75 -2.13
CA PRO A 2 -68.69 -16.78 -2.63
C PRO A 2 -67.73 -17.23 -1.54
N GLY A 3 -66.78 -18.12 -1.92
CA GLY A 3 -65.72 -18.61 -1.09
C GLY A 3 -64.57 -17.63 -0.97
N ALA A 4 -64.08 -17.45 0.22
CA ALA A 4 -62.92 -16.60 0.56
C ALA A 4 -61.60 -17.32 0.19
N THR A 5 -60.82 -16.68 -0.67
CA THR A 5 -59.43 -17.03 -0.95
C THR A 5 -58.51 -16.42 0.09
N LYS A 6 -57.84 -17.26 0.89
CA LYS A 6 -56.76 -16.88 1.80
C LYS A 6 -55.51 -16.50 0.99
N GLY A 7 -55.07 -15.29 1.15
CA GLY A 7 -53.76 -14.82 0.65
C GLY A 7 -52.62 -15.45 1.47
N SER A 8 -51.72 -16.15 0.80
CA SER A 8 -50.48 -16.63 1.36
C SER A 8 -49.46 -15.49 1.45
N HIS A 9 -49.13 -15.10 2.65
CA HIS A 9 -47.97 -14.25 2.95
C HIS A 9 -46.70 -15.04 2.65
N VAL A 10 -45.97 -14.65 1.61
CA VAL A 10 -44.63 -15.16 1.35
C VAL A 10 -43.67 -14.32 2.19
N ASP A 11 -43.23 -14.93 3.29
CA ASP A 11 -42.12 -14.40 4.11
C ASP A 11 -40.82 -14.51 3.30
N ARG A 12 -40.37 -13.38 2.77
CA ARG A 12 -39.03 -13.22 2.19
C ARG A 12 -38.06 -12.89 3.32
N SER A 13 -37.72 -13.89 4.14
CA SER A 13 -36.51 -13.79 4.95
C SER A 13 -35.30 -13.85 4.02
N GLU A 14 -34.72 -12.70 3.74
CA GLU A 14 -33.44 -12.57 3.03
C GLU A 14 -32.37 -13.34 3.77
N HIS A 15 -32.03 -14.50 3.23
CA HIS A 15 -30.88 -15.30 3.67
C HIS A 15 -29.62 -14.51 3.28
N ARG A 16 -29.11 -13.66 4.18
CA ARG A 16 -27.75 -13.11 4.06
C ARG A 16 -26.77 -14.27 4.19
N PRO A 17 -25.96 -14.57 3.17
CA PRO A 17 -24.94 -15.59 3.31
C PRO A 17 -23.98 -15.17 4.41
N ASN A 18 -23.87 -16.00 5.41
CA ASN A 18 -22.93 -15.84 6.53
C ASN A 18 -21.52 -16.12 5.97
N LEU A 19 -20.89 -15.13 5.36
CA LEU A 19 -19.52 -15.19 4.86
C LEU A 19 -18.59 -15.30 6.07
N ARG A 20 -18.41 -16.53 6.56
CA ARG A 20 -17.34 -16.84 7.52
C ARG A 20 -16.02 -16.52 6.83
N HIS A 21 -15.30 -15.55 7.37
CA HIS A 21 -13.91 -15.31 7.01
C HIS A 21 -13.12 -16.62 7.09
N PRO A 22 -12.27 -16.93 6.09
CA PRO A 22 -11.25 -17.94 6.32
C PRO A 22 -10.44 -17.49 7.54
N ALA A 23 -10.28 -18.37 8.52
CA ALA A 23 -9.48 -18.11 9.69
C ALA A 23 -8.06 -17.79 9.22
N LEU A 24 -7.71 -16.51 9.23
CA LEU A 24 -6.37 -16.04 8.91
C LEU A 24 -5.46 -16.64 9.98
N THR A 25 -4.61 -17.57 9.58
CA THR A 25 -3.56 -18.10 10.43
C THR A 25 -2.58 -16.97 10.71
N THR A 26 -2.88 -16.17 11.70
CA THR A 26 -1.93 -15.22 12.28
C THR A 26 -0.85 -16.05 12.96
N GLN A 27 0.27 -16.28 12.27
CA GLN A 27 1.45 -16.77 12.96
C GLN A 27 1.81 -15.73 14.03
N ALA A 28 1.55 -16.09 15.28
CA ALA A 28 1.93 -15.24 16.41
C ALA A 28 3.46 -15.05 16.35
N PRO A 29 3.97 -13.81 16.41
CA PRO A 29 5.41 -13.58 16.42
C PRO A 29 6.03 -14.32 17.60
N GLY A 30 7.19 -14.96 17.36
CA GLY A 30 7.95 -15.61 18.43
C GLY A 30 8.26 -14.62 19.56
N ILE A 31 8.48 -15.14 20.77
CA ILE A 31 8.71 -14.31 21.98
C ILE A 31 9.81 -13.26 21.76
N PHE A 32 10.88 -13.63 21.06
CA PHE A 32 11.98 -12.72 20.69
C PHE A 32 11.56 -11.59 19.76
N GLN A 33 10.73 -11.89 18.76
CA GLN A 33 10.18 -10.86 17.87
C GLN A 33 9.21 -9.92 18.59
N ARG A 34 8.44 -10.44 19.55
CA ARG A 34 7.57 -9.61 20.41
C ARG A 34 8.40 -8.66 21.29
N ILE A 35 9.52 -9.13 21.82
CA ILE A 35 10.41 -8.32 22.65
C ILE A 35 11.08 -7.24 21.79
N LEU A 36 11.69 -7.58 20.66
CA LEU A 36 12.38 -6.64 19.77
C LEU A 36 11.45 -5.63 19.10
N SER A 37 10.16 -5.97 18.98
CA SER A 37 9.15 -5.11 18.40
C SER A 37 8.35 -4.32 19.44
N HIS A 38 8.71 -4.39 20.72
CA HIS A 38 8.02 -3.65 21.78
C HIS A 38 8.45 -2.17 21.79
N PRO A 39 7.52 -1.21 21.98
CA PRO A 39 7.81 0.22 22.02
C PRO A 39 8.93 0.65 22.96
N VAL A 40 9.11 -0.10 24.07
CA VAL A 40 10.16 0.15 25.08
C VAL A 40 11.59 0.04 24.50
N PHE A 41 11.76 -0.64 23.34
CA PHE A 41 13.06 -0.76 22.67
C PHE A 41 13.31 0.31 21.60
N ILE A 42 12.39 1.26 21.42
CA ILE A 42 12.71 2.49 20.70
C ILE A 42 13.69 3.26 21.58
N LEU A 43 14.97 3.17 21.22
CA LEU A 43 16.00 3.90 21.94
C LEU A 43 15.71 5.41 21.92
N PRO A 44 16.11 6.19 22.93
CA PRO A 44 15.89 7.65 22.94
C PRO A 44 16.32 8.37 21.67
N ARG A 45 17.36 7.88 21.00
CA ARG A 45 17.83 8.37 19.69
C ARG A 45 16.85 8.08 18.54
N ASP A 46 16.15 6.93 18.56
CA ASP A 46 15.12 6.59 17.57
C ASP A 46 13.89 7.47 17.76
N PHE A 47 13.58 7.84 19.00
CA PHE A 47 12.51 8.77 19.28
C PHE A 47 12.73 10.16 18.64
N SER A 48 13.97 10.66 18.64
CA SER A 48 14.29 11.92 17.95
C SER A 48 14.08 11.81 16.43
N LEU A 49 14.41 10.68 15.82
CA LEU A 49 14.19 10.43 14.40
C LEU A 49 12.71 10.28 14.07
N PHE A 50 11.97 9.65 14.96
CA PHE A 50 10.51 9.56 14.87
C PHE A 50 9.85 10.94 14.90
N LEU A 51 10.30 11.85 15.78
CA LEU A 51 9.82 13.24 15.81
C LEU A 51 10.17 14.01 14.52
N ILE A 52 11.34 13.75 13.93
CA ILE A 52 11.72 14.34 12.65
C ILE A 52 10.78 13.85 11.56
N SER A 53 10.51 12.54 11.50
CA SER A 53 9.55 11.94 10.57
C SER A 53 8.17 12.60 10.69
N ALA A 54 7.62 12.67 11.90
CA ALA A 54 6.33 13.30 12.15
C ALA A 54 6.28 14.80 11.75
N ARG A 55 7.40 15.54 11.95
CA ARG A 55 7.50 16.94 11.50
C ARG A 55 7.54 17.05 9.98
N THR A 56 8.17 16.10 9.30
CA THR A 56 8.19 16.01 7.84
C THR A 56 6.78 15.79 7.32
N ASP A 57 6.03 14.83 7.88
CA ASP A 57 4.63 14.58 7.50
C ASP A 57 3.77 15.84 7.70
N ALA A 58 3.90 16.51 8.85
CA ALA A 58 3.19 17.74 9.12
C ALA A 58 3.58 18.90 8.16
N ALA A 59 4.84 18.94 7.68
CA ALA A 59 5.27 19.92 6.70
C ALA A 59 4.68 19.62 5.32
N ILE A 60 4.68 18.35 4.92
CA ILE A 60 4.07 17.88 3.67
C ILE A 60 2.58 18.21 3.65
N GLU A 61 1.83 17.95 4.72
CA GLU A 61 0.41 18.27 4.78
C GLU A 61 0.14 19.79 4.64
N ARG A 62 0.99 20.63 5.24
CA ARG A 62 0.88 22.10 5.08
C ARG A 62 1.15 22.55 3.64
N THR A 63 2.16 21.98 2.99
CA THR A 63 2.48 22.31 1.59
C THR A 63 1.43 21.75 0.65
N ARG A 64 0.94 20.54 0.92
CA ARG A 64 -0.12 19.89 0.16
C ARG A 64 -1.41 20.71 0.13
N ALA A 65 -1.80 21.27 1.27
CA ALA A 65 -2.98 22.14 1.36
C ALA A 65 -2.87 23.42 0.50
N ARG A 66 -1.64 23.86 0.17
CA ARG A 66 -1.38 25.07 -0.62
C ARG A 66 -1.09 24.79 -2.09
N SER A 67 -0.39 23.72 -2.38
CA SER A 67 0.25 23.49 -3.69
C SER A 67 -0.01 22.10 -4.27
N GLY A 68 -0.82 21.26 -3.60
CA GLY A 68 -1.11 19.90 -4.01
C GLY A 68 -0.04 18.88 -3.57
N ALA A 69 -0.38 17.60 -3.70
CA ALA A 69 0.44 16.50 -3.20
C ALA A 69 1.79 16.41 -3.93
N ARG A 70 1.80 16.46 -5.26
CA ARG A 70 3.04 16.36 -6.06
C ARG A 70 4.05 17.41 -5.64
N ALA A 71 3.63 18.70 -5.58
CA ALA A 71 4.50 19.79 -5.18
C ALA A 71 5.04 19.63 -3.75
N ALA A 72 4.23 19.09 -2.84
CA ALA A 72 4.64 18.90 -1.45
C ALA A 72 5.74 17.85 -1.29
N PHE A 73 5.66 16.75 -2.00
CA PHE A 73 6.68 15.70 -1.96
C PHE A 73 7.93 16.10 -2.73
N GLU A 74 7.77 16.72 -3.91
CA GLU A 74 8.90 17.26 -4.68
C GLU A 74 9.69 18.26 -3.84
N GLU A 75 9.01 19.19 -3.16
CA GLU A 75 9.64 20.14 -2.24
C GLU A 75 10.36 19.44 -1.08
N ALA A 76 9.76 18.42 -0.49
CA ALA A 76 10.35 17.69 0.62
C ALA A 76 11.66 16.99 0.22
N TYR A 77 11.68 16.30 -0.92
CA TYR A 77 12.87 15.61 -1.43
C TYR A 77 13.92 16.56 -2.02
N THR A 78 13.51 17.68 -2.58
CA THR A 78 14.44 18.73 -3.05
C THR A 78 15.16 19.40 -1.87
N ARG A 79 14.45 19.64 -0.76
CA ARG A 79 15.04 20.25 0.44
C ARG A 79 15.94 19.30 1.22
N SER A 80 15.68 18.01 1.14
CA SER A 80 16.44 17.00 1.87
C SER A 80 16.48 15.70 1.09
N SER A 81 17.67 15.17 0.86
CA SER A 81 17.84 13.85 0.25
C SER A 81 17.33 12.69 1.10
N ASP A 82 16.90 12.94 2.34
CA ASP A 82 16.27 11.96 3.23
C ASP A 82 15.33 12.67 4.21
N PRO A 83 14.12 13.09 3.76
CA PRO A 83 13.21 13.90 4.57
C PRO A 83 12.76 13.21 5.87
N TRP A 84 12.58 11.90 5.85
CA TRP A 84 12.16 11.09 7.00
C TRP A 84 13.32 10.47 7.77
N ARG A 85 14.57 10.71 7.37
CA ARG A 85 15.76 10.06 7.93
C ARG A 85 15.72 8.53 7.82
N SER A 86 15.03 8.01 6.83
CA SER A 86 14.82 6.58 6.59
C SER A 86 16.13 5.83 6.31
N ALA A 87 17.09 6.50 5.69
CA ALA A 87 18.42 5.94 5.39
C ALA A 87 19.42 6.08 6.56
N ALA A 88 19.04 6.77 7.65
CA ALA A 88 19.96 6.96 8.77
C ALA A 88 20.33 5.60 9.41
N PRO A 89 21.62 5.23 9.51
CA PRO A 89 22.03 3.91 10.03
C PRO A 89 21.57 3.66 11.48
N ARG A 90 21.39 4.75 12.23
CA ARG A 90 20.91 4.70 13.63
C ARG A 90 19.38 4.54 13.74
N TYR A 91 18.60 4.64 12.64
CA TYR A 91 17.14 4.51 12.68
C TYR A 91 16.76 3.02 12.64
N ARG A 92 16.90 2.35 13.77
CA ARG A 92 16.70 0.90 13.90
C ARG A 92 15.28 0.47 13.57
N TYR A 93 14.28 1.26 13.95
CA TYR A 93 12.88 0.98 13.62
C TYR A 93 12.68 0.77 12.12
N GLN A 94 13.18 1.68 11.28
CA GLN A 94 13.03 1.59 9.84
C GLN A 94 13.77 0.39 9.25
N GLN A 95 14.96 0.10 9.77
CA GLN A 95 15.73 -1.08 9.34
C GLN A 95 15.00 -2.38 9.68
N LEU A 96 14.52 -2.51 10.92
CA LEU A 96 13.77 -3.68 11.38
C LEU A 96 12.46 -3.86 10.61
N LYS A 97 11.76 -2.78 10.25
CA LYS A 97 10.55 -2.85 9.44
C LYS A 97 10.85 -3.46 8.07
N TYR A 98 11.88 -2.99 7.39
CA TYR A 98 12.28 -3.56 6.11
C TYR A 98 12.72 -5.04 6.23
N GLU A 99 13.48 -5.39 7.24
CA GLU A 99 13.86 -6.79 7.50
C GLU A 99 12.63 -7.67 7.73
N GLN A 100 11.65 -7.19 8.47
CA GLN A 100 10.41 -7.92 8.71
C GLN A 100 9.56 -8.04 7.44
N ILE A 101 9.46 -7.00 6.61
CA ILE A 101 8.79 -7.09 5.30
C ILE A 101 9.49 -8.17 4.46
N MET A 102 10.82 -8.15 4.35
CA MET A 102 11.58 -9.16 3.61
C MET A 102 11.37 -10.58 4.13
N ALA A 103 11.23 -10.75 5.45
CA ALA A 103 10.98 -12.05 6.08
C ALA A 103 9.54 -12.57 5.86
N LEU A 104 8.59 -11.69 5.52
CA LEU A 104 7.22 -12.07 5.20
C LEU A 104 7.05 -12.53 3.74
N LEU A 105 7.99 -12.18 2.87
CA LEU A 105 7.90 -12.54 1.46
C LEU A 105 7.91 -14.07 1.28
N PRO A 106 7.20 -14.60 0.29
CA PRO A 106 7.28 -16.01 -0.08
C PRO A 106 8.72 -16.46 -0.29
N ALA A 107 8.99 -17.72 0.00
CA ALA A 107 10.32 -18.31 -0.22
C ALA A 107 10.69 -18.29 -1.72
N GLY A 108 12.00 -18.25 -2.02
CA GLY A 108 12.51 -18.28 -3.37
C GLY A 108 12.91 -16.92 -3.91
N ARG A 109 13.17 -16.88 -5.21
CA ARG A 109 13.57 -15.70 -5.97
C ARG A 109 12.42 -15.26 -6.87
N PHE A 110 12.22 -13.97 -7.02
CA PHE A 110 11.24 -13.38 -7.91
C PHE A 110 11.87 -13.05 -9.26
N HIS A 111 11.15 -13.27 -10.34
CA HIS A 111 11.63 -12.89 -11.65
C HIS A 111 11.56 -11.37 -11.85
N ARG A 112 10.36 -10.78 -11.62
CA ARG A 112 10.16 -9.32 -11.72
C ARG A 112 9.44 -8.79 -10.48
N THR A 113 10.04 -7.79 -9.85
CA THR A 113 9.50 -7.12 -8.68
C THR A 113 9.23 -5.66 -8.96
N LEU A 114 8.09 -5.16 -8.50
CA LEU A 114 7.71 -3.75 -8.51
C LEU A 114 7.64 -3.21 -7.07
N ASP A 115 8.30 -2.09 -6.82
CA ASP A 115 8.24 -1.34 -5.56
C ASP A 115 7.55 0.01 -5.82
N LEU A 116 6.28 0.13 -5.41
CA LEU A 116 5.45 1.31 -5.65
C LEU A 116 5.53 2.30 -4.50
N GLY A 117 5.88 3.54 -4.81
CA GLY A 117 6.22 4.56 -3.83
C GLY A 117 7.57 4.26 -3.19
N CYS A 118 8.57 3.96 -4.04
CA CYS A 118 9.88 3.47 -3.61
C CYS A 118 10.70 4.50 -2.80
N GLY A 119 10.35 5.80 -2.87
CA GLY A 119 11.09 6.88 -2.23
C GLY A 119 12.57 6.83 -2.55
N LEU A 120 13.41 6.67 -1.54
CA LEU A 120 14.86 6.57 -1.69
C LEU A 120 15.37 5.20 -2.16
N GLY A 121 14.52 4.27 -2.53
CA GLY A 121 14.89 2.94 -3.00
C GLY A 121 15.48 2.02 -1.93
N LEU A 122 15.28 2.31 -0.64
CA LEU A 122 15.90 1.54 0.44
C LEU A 122 15.33 0.12 0.57
N LEU A 123 14.03 -0.05 0.32
CA LEU A 123 13.39 -1.35 0.25
C LEU A 123 13.71 -2.03 -1.08
N SER A 124 13.67 -1.28 -2.18
CA SER A 124 14.01 -1.77 -3.53
C SER A 124 15.38 -2.44 -3.59
N GLN A 125 16.41 -1.86 -2.94
CA GLN A 125 17.74 -2.46 -2.85
C GLN A 125 17.76 -3.81 -2.10
N ARG A 126 16.88 -3.99 -1.11
CA ARG A 126 16.72 -5.28 -0.43
C ARG A 126 15.99 -6.29 -1.30
N LEU A 127 14.97 -5.84 -2.02
CA LEU A 127 14.22 -6.65 -2.98
C LEU A 127 15.12 -7.13 -4.12
N ALA A 128 16.07 -6.31 -4.59
CA ALA A 128 17.03 -6.67 -5.63
C ALA A 128 17.89 -7.90 -5.28
N ARG A 129 18.13 -8.15 -3.99
CA ARG A 129 18.86 -9.36 -3.54
C ARG A 129 18.07 -10.65 -3.75
N ARG A 130 16.75 -10.55 -3.92
CA ARG A 130 15.82 -11.69 -4.07
C ARG A 130 15.05 -11.68 -5.38
N SER A 131 15.41 -10.79 -6.31
CA SER A 131 14.73 -10.63 -7.60
C SER A 131 15.74 -10.66 -8.74
N ASP A 132 15.31 -11.09 -9.94
CA ASP A 132 16.13 -10.98 -11.13
C ASP A 132 16.13 -9.55 -11.65
N THR A 133 14.97 -8.88 -11.57
CA THR A 133 14.83 -7.46 -11.88
C THR A 133 13.90 -6.78 -10.86
N VAL A 134 14.22 -5.53 -10.50
CA VAL A 134 13.38 -4.66 -9.67
C VAL A 134 13.17 -3.35 -10.37
N LEU A 135 11.92 -2.93 -10.46
CA LEU A 135 11.51 -1.59 -10.86
C LEU A 135 10.96 -0.86 -9.63
N GLY A 136 11.56 0.25 -9.24
CA GLY A 136 11.03 1.17 -8.26
C GLY A 136 10.32 2.33 -8.95
N LEU A 137 9.10 2.63 -8.55
CA LEU A 137 8.33 3.77 -9.06
C LEU A 137 8.02 4.74 -7.92
N ASP A 138 8.21 6.03 -8.18
CA ASP A 138 7.78 7.10 -7.29
C ASP A 138 7.27 8.30 -8.10
N PHE A 139 6.30 9.03 -7.56
CA PHE A 139 5.72 10.20 -8.24
C PHE A 139 6.49 11.51 -7.98
N ALA A 140 7.47 11.51 -7.07
CA ALA A 140 8.40 12.60 -6.85
C ALA A 140 9.69 12.36 -7.63
N GLU A 141 9.97 13.19 -8.63
CA GLU A 141 11.16 13.04 -9.48
C GLU A 141 12.45 13.19 -8.68
N ALA A 142 12.48 14.10 -7.69
CA ALA A 142 13.62 14.24 -6.79
C ALA A 142 13.88 12.96 -5.96
N ALA A 143 12.85 12.24 -5.53
CA ALA A 143 13.00 10.94 -4.87
C ALA A 143 13.64 9.90 -5.79
N VAL A 144 13.16 9.82 -7.03
CA VAL A 144 13.71 8.92 -8.06
C VAL A 144 15.18 9.24 -8.34
N GLY A 145 15.54 10.53 -8.42
CA GLY A 145 16.94 10.98 -8.55
C GLY A 145 17.82 10.44 -7.42
N HIS A 146 17.41 10.64 -6.18
CA HIS A 146 18.12 10.13 -5.01
C HIS A 146 18.16 8.60 -4.93
N ALA A 147 17.11 7.92 -5.38
CA ALA A 147 17.08 6.46 -5.44
C ALA A 147 18.09 5.91 -6.45
N ARG A 148 18.20 6.54 -7.63
CA ARG A 148 19.18 6.17 -8.67
C ARG A 148 20.61 6.33 -8.17
N GLU A 149 20.93 7.48 -7.55
CA GLU A 149 22.25 7.73 -6.96
C GLU A 149 22.62 6.67 -5.92
N ARG A 150 21.67 6.29 -5.05
CA ARG A 150 21.90 5.28 -3.98
C ARG A 150 22.03 3.87 -4.49
N ALA A 151 21.49 3.58 -5.67
CA ALA A 151 21.52 2.26 -6.29
C ALA A 151 22.62 2.11 -7.33
N GLU A 152 23.52 3.08 -7.44
CA GLU A 152 24.66 2.98 -8.35
C GLU A 152 25.41 1.65 -8.15
N GLY A 153 25.65 0.94 -9.25
CA GLY A 153 26.30 -0.38 -9.24
C GLY A 153 25.36 -1.58 -8.98
N ILE A 154 24.05 -1.38 -8.75
CA ILE A 154 23.09 -2.49 -8.62
C ILE A 154 22.43 -2.74 -9.98
N ALA A 155 22.98 -3.66 -10.75
CA ALA A 155 22.64 -3.87 -12.16
C ALA A 155 21.19 -4.31 -12.42
N ASN A 156 20.53 -4.96 -11.45
CA ASN A 156 19.16 -5.47 -11.58
C ASN A 156 18.09 -4.57 -10.93
N LEU A 157 18.42 -3.32 -10.66
CA LEU A 157 17.54 -2.34 -10.03
C LEU A 157 17.45 -1.07 -10.87
N SER A 158 16.23 -0.69 -11.23
CA SER A 158 15.94 0.56 -11.94
C SER A 158 14.86 1.36 -11.24
N PHE A 159 14.84 2.68 -11.49
CA PHE A 159 13.85 3.59 -10.93
C PHE A 159 13.28 4.49 -12.02
N GLU A 160 11.96 4.68 -11.97
CA GLU A 160 11.25 5.55 -12.91
C GLU A 160 10.27 6.45 -12.15
N HIS A 161 10.06 7.64 -12.71
CA HIS A 161 9.04 8.57 -12.24
C HIS A 161 7.69 8.13 -12.80
N ALA A 162 6.75 7.82 -11.92
CA ALA A 162 5.39 7.45 -12.30
C ALA A 162 4.39 7.70 -11.17
N ASP A 163 3.16 8.06 -11.55
CA ASP A 163 2.05 8.15 -10.61
C ASP A 163 1.36 6.79 -10.47
N ILE A 164 1.15 6.32 -9.25
CA ILE A 164 0.43 5.07 -8.98
C ILE A 164 -1.01 5.10 -9.50
N LEU A 165 -1.58 6.30 -9.66
CA LEU A 165 -2.92 6.50 -10.21
C LEU A 165 -2.97 6.44 -11.73
N ASP A 166 -1.81 6.49 -12.40
CA ASP A 166 -1.70 6.52 -13.88
C ASP A 166 -0.63 5.54 -14.37
N LEU A 167 -0.70 4.30 -13.91
CA LEU A 167 0.24 3.25 -14.34
C LEU A 167 -0.16 2.69 -15.71
N PRO A 168 0.78 2.61 -16.68
CA PRO A 168 0.49 2.12 -18.00
C PRO A 168 0.11 0.63 -18.01
N THR A 169 -0.76 0.23 -18.95
CA THR A 169 -1.21 -1.16 -19.11
C THR A 169 -0.10 -2.11 -19.57
N SER A 170 1.01 -1.59 -20.09
CA SER A 170 2.20 -2.38 -20.42
C SER A 170 2.84 -3.06 -19.20
N LEU A 171 2.47 -2.65 -17.99
CA LEU A 171 2.91 -3.27 -16.72
C LEU A 171 1.99 -4.41 -16.27
N ASP A 172 0.87 -4.66 -16.96
CA ASP A 172 -0.11 -5.67 -16.55
C ASP A 172 0.47 -7.08 -16.65
N ALA A 173 0.11 -7.90 -15.67
CA ALA A 173 0.49 -9.31 -15.56
C ALA A 173 2.00 -9.58 -15.67
N THR A 174 2.85 -8.61 -15.28
CA THR A 174 4.30 -8.71 -15.47
C THR A 174 5.08 -8.98 -14.19
N PHE A 175 4.50 -8.80 -13.00
CA PHE A 175 5.24 -8.86 -11.75
C PHE A 175 4.87 -10.07 -10.89
N ASP A 176 5.88 -10.83 -10.47
CA ASP A 176 5.70 -11.91 -9.48
C ASP A 176 5.53 -11.35 -8.07
N LEU A 177 6.07 -10.15 -7.84
CA LEU A 177 5.98 -9.44 -6.59
C LEU A 177 5.70 -7.95 -6.82
N VAL A 178 4.65 -7.45 -6.21
CA VAL A 178 4.37 -6.02 -6.09
C VAL A 178 4.41 -5.65 -4.62
N VAL A 179 5.20 -4.66 -4.25
CA VAL A 179 5.29 -4.15 -2.88
C VAL A 179 4.81 -2.71 -2.84
N VAL A 180 3.94 -2.41 -1.89
CA VAL A 180 3.43 -1.07 -1.60
C VAL A 180 3.62 -0.82 -0.10
N ALA A 181 4.68 -0.11 0.24
CA ALA A 181 5.06 0.11 1.62
C ALA A 181 5.03 1.60 2.00
N ASP A 182 4.20 1.96 2.98
CA ASP A 182 4.03 3.33 3.47
C ASP A 182 3.67 4.37 2.39
N THR A 183 2.86 3.99 1.40
CA THR A 183 2.59 4.82 0.22
C THR A 183 1.13 5.30 0.16
N LEU A 184 0.17 4.37 0.25
CA LEU A 184 -1.22 4.67 -0.11
C LEU A 184 -1.89 5.71 0.78
N TYR A 185 -1.52 5.84 2.04
CA TYR A 185 -2.10 6.85 2.92
C TYR A 185 -1.75 8.29 2.51
N TYR A 186 -0.68 8.47 1.75
CA TYR A 186 -0.33 9.78 1.17
C TYR A 186 -1.24 10.20 0.02
N LEU A 187 -2.03 9.29 -0.52
CA LEU A 187 -3.09 9.60 -1.49
C LEU A 187 -4.38 10.12 -0.83
N SER A 188 -4.39 10.29 0.51
CA SER A 188 -5.55 10.81 1.25
C SER A 188 -5.97 12.22 0.74
N PRO A 189 -7.29 12.53 0.68
CA PRO A 189 -8.41 11.72 1.14
C PRO A 189 -8.72 10.55 0.19
N LEU A 190 -8.78 9.34 0.73
CA LEU A 190 -9.11 8.13 -0.02
C LEU A 190 -10.60 7.85 0.04
N SER A 191 -11.31 7.93 -1.08
CA SER A 191 -12.68 7.46 -1.17
C SER A 191 -12.73 5.92 -1.20
N ALA A 192 -13.91 5.34 -0.94
CA ALA A 192 -14.09 3.90 -1.06
C ALA A 192 -13.90 3.44 -2.52
N ASP A 193 -14.38 4.24 -3.48
CA ASP A 193 -14.26 3.94 -4.90
C ASP A 193 -12.80 4.00 -5.37
N LEU A 194 -12.02 5.00 -4.92
CA LEU A 194 -10.59 5.06 -5.23
C LEU A 194 -9.85 3.85 -4.68
N LEU A 195 -10.14 3.42 -3.44
CA LEU A 195 -9.53 2.22 -2.87
C LEU A 195 -9.92 0.95 -3.63
N LYS A 196 -11.18 0.84 -4.08
CA LYS A 196 -11.66 -0.25 -4.94
C LYS A 196 -10.90 -0.27 -6.27
N THR A 197 -10.80 0.88 -6.94
CA THR A 197 -10.09 1.01 -8.22
C THR A 197 -8.60 0.68 -8.07
N LEU A 198 -7.94 1.20 -7.02
CA LEU A 198 -6.54 0.88 -6.72
C LEU A 198 -6.33 -0.62 -6.47
N SER A 199 -7.22 -1.26 -5.71
CA SER A 199 -7.10 -2.69 -5.44
C SER A 199 -7.24 -3.53 -6.73
N ALA A 200 -8.14 -3.14 -7.64
CA ALA A 200 -8.28 -3.77 -8.95
C ALA A 200 -7.03 -3.53 -9.80
N ARG A 201 -6.55 -2.30 -9.88
CA ARG A 201 -5.37 -1.92 -10.67
C ARG A 201 -4.12 -2.67 -10.20
N LEU A 202 -3.87 -2.73 -8.90
CA LEU A 202 -2.72 -3.45 -8.36
C LEU A 202 -2.83 -4.97 -8.56
N ALA A 203 -4.04 -5.52 -8.58
CA ALA A 203 -4.24 -6.92 -8.94
C ALA A 203 -3.87 -7.21 -10.40
N GLN A 204 -4.15 -6.28 -11.33
CA GLN A 204 -3.82 -6.42 -12.75
C GLN A 204 -2.31 -6.43 -13.02
N LEU A 205 -1.49 -5.77 -12.19
CA LEU A 205 -0.03 -5.78 -12.32
C LEU A 205 0.59 -7.15 -12.08
N LEU A 206 -0.10 -8.00 -11.31
CA LEU A 206 0.43 -9.29 -10.88
C LEU A 206 0.39 -10.33 -12.01
N ALA A 207 1.51 -10.97 -12.24
CA ALA A 207 1.59 -12.19 -13.01
C ALA A 207 0.73 -13.31 -12.37
N PRO A 208 0.32 -14.35 -13.12
CA PRO A 208 -0.36 -15.50 -12.54
C PRO A 208 0.42 -16.09 -11.35
N GLY A 209 -0.23 -16.15 -10.18
CA GLY A 209 0.41 -16.62 -8.94
C GLY A 209 1.29 -15.57 -8.23
N GLY A 210 1.43 -14.38 -8.79
CA GLY A 210 2.17 -13.27 -8.19
C GLY A 210 1.64 -12.87 -6.82
N THR A 211 2.42 -12.10 -6.07
CA THR A 211 2.09 -11.67 -4.70
C THR A 211 2.12 -10.15 -4.61
N LEU A 212 1.05 -9.57 -4.05
CA LEU A 212 1.02 -8.18 -3.60
C LEU A 212 1.30 -8.13 -2.10
N VAL A 213 2.24 -7.30 -1.70
CA VAL A 213 2.52 -6.99 -0.30
C VAL A 213 2.14 -5.55 -0.01
N LEU A 214 1.14 -5.38 0.83
CA LEU A 214 0.74 -4.07 1.34
C LEU A 214 1.25 -3.94 2.77
N ALA A 215 2.10 -2.95 3.04
CA ALA A 215 2.69 -2.74 4.37
C ALA A 215 2.63 -1.26 4.73
N ASN A 216 2.00 -0.93 5.85
CA ASN A 216 1.85 0.44 6.30
C ASN A 216 2.15 0.55 7.80
N HIS A 217 2.61 1.69 8.25
CA HIS A 217 2.74 1.95 9.67
C HIS A 217 1.38 1.82 10.38
N PHE A 218 1.42 1.33 11.60
CA PHE A 218 0.23 1.11 12.41
C PHE A 218 0.64 1.12 13.90
N PHE A 219 0.44 2.23 14.58
CA PHE A 219 0.87 2.40 15.96
C PHE A 219 -0.20 1.94 16.95
N PHE A 220 -1.25 2.72 17.09
CA PHE A 220 -2.35 2.43 18.00
C PHE A 220 -3.65 2.35 17.20
N ALA A 221 -4.51 1.40 17.56
CA ALA A 221 -5.78 1.22 16.83
C ALA A 221 -6.71 2.44 16.90
N ALA A 222 -6.49 3.34 17.84
CA ALA A 222 -7.31 4.53 18.08
C ALA A 222 -6.81 5.79 17.38
N ASP A 223 -5.55 5.84 16.92
CA ASP A 223 -5.04 7.01 16.21
C ASP A 223 -5.58 7.11 14.76
N ALA A 224 -5.59 8.32 14.20
CA ALA A 224 -6.16 8.59 12.89
C ALA A 224 -5.45 7.84 11.76
N ASP A 225 -4.12 7.79 11.82
CA ASP A 225 -3.28 7.17 10.79
C ASP A 225 -3.45 5.65 10.79
N SER A 226 -3.54 5.05 11.97
CA SER A 226 -3.81 3.61 12.10
C SER A 226 -5.23 3.26 11.63
N ARG A 227 -6.23 4.14 11.85
CA ARG A 227 -7.58 3.94 11.28
C ARG A 227 -7.55 4.01 9.75
N LEU A 228 -6.81 4.96 9.17
CA LEU A 228 -6.63 5.07 7.73
C LEU A 228 -5.92 3.84 7.17
N THR A 229 -4.82 3.43 7.80
CA THR A 229 -4.10 2.18 7.44
C THR A 229 -5.03 0.98 7.47
N ARG A 230 -5.83 0.80 8.52
CA ARG A 230 -6.81 -0.30 8.60
C ARG A 230 -7.79 -0.24 7.44
N ARG A 231 -8.37 0.93 7.17
CA ARG A 231 -9.32 1.13 6.08
C ARG A 231 -8.72 0.77 4.71
N ILE A 232 -7.45 1.11 4.48
CA ILE A 232 -6.72 0.73 3.27
C ILE A 232 -6.62 -0.80 3.20
N HIS A 233 -6.10 -1.44 4.26
CA HIS A 233 -5.93 -2.89 4.29
C HIS A 233 -7.25 -3.65 4.15
N ASP A 234 -8.32 -3.18 4.79
CA ASP A 234 -9.66 -3.75 4.67
C ASP A 234 -10.17 -3.70 3.24
N ALA A 235 -10.00 -2.57 2.54
CA ALA A 235 -10.43 -2.43 1.16
C ALA A 235 -9.74 -3.44 0.22
N PHE A 236 -8.45 -3.71 0.43
CA PHE A 236 -7.72 -4.72 -0.33
C PHE A 236 -8.10 -6.15 0.07
N THR A 237 -8.34 -6.38 1.35
CA THR A 237 -8.80 -7.67 1.87
C THR A 237 -10.16 -8.08 1.31
N TRP A 238 -11.06 -7.10 1.14
CA TRP A 238 -12.40 -7.31 0.60
C TRP A 238 -12.49 -7.17 -0.93
N SER A 239 -11.39 -6.91 -1.60
CA SER A 239 -11.37 -6.79 -3.05
C SER A 239 -11.82 -8.09 -3.73
N PRO A 240 -12.72 -8.03 -4.73
CA PRO A 240 -13.10 -9.21 -5.50
C PRO A 240 -11.94 -9.77 -6.34
N HIS A 241 -10.93 -8.97 -6.63
CA HIS A 241 -9.79 -9.31 -7.48
C HIS A 241 -8.64 -9.98 -6.72
N LEU A 242 -8.64 -9.90 -5.39
CA LEU A 242 -7.53 -10.35 -4.54
C LEU A 242 -8.00 -11.35 -3.49
N SER A 243 -7.13 -12.26 -3.12
CA SER A 243 -7.30 -13.20 -2.00
C SER A 243 -6.17 -13.03 -1.00
N VAL A 244 -6.50 -12.94 0.29
CA VAL A 244 -5.50 -12.82 1.36
C VAL A 244 -4.80 -14.13 1.59
N THR A 245 -3.47 -14.12 1.57
CA THR A 245 -2.63 -15.29 1.88
C THR A 245 -1.88 -15.13 3.20
N GLY A 246 -1.79 -13.90 3.73
CA GLY A 246 -1.20 -13.61 5.02
C GLY A 246 -1.63 -12.24 5.54
N HIS A 247 -1.80 -12.14 6.85
CA HIS A 247 -2.09 -10.88 7.52
C HIS A 247 -1.27 -10.80 8.81
N HIS A 248 -0.33 -9.86 8.86
CA HIS A 248 0.69 -9.81 9.90
C HIS A 248 0.65 -8.47 10.63
N ARG A 249 0.18 -8.52 11.85
CA ARG A 249 0.30 -7.41 12.79
C ARG A 249 1.66 -7.47 13.49
N ARG A 250 2.45 -6.44 13.33
CA ARG A 250 3.70 -6.24 14.08
C ARG A 250 3.59 -4.98 14.93
N SER A 251 4.51 -4.79 15.86
CA SER A 251 4.62 -3.49 16.52
C SER A 251 4.95 -2.46 15.46
N PHE A 252 4.10 -1.41 15.39
CA PHE A 252 4.25 -0.26 14.50
C PHE A 252 3.96 -0.46 13.02
N PHE A 253 3.63 -1.67 12.53
CA PHE A 253 3.14 -1.81 11.16
C PHE A 253 2.16 -2.98 11.00
N LEU A 254 1.35 -2.88 9.96
CA LEU A 254 0.45 -3.88 9.46
C LEU A 254 0.91 -4.29 8.06
N ALA A 255 1.02 -5.60 7.81
CA ALA A 255 1.31 -6.11 6.48
C ALA A 255 0.26 -7.15 6.06
N THR A 256 -0.22 -7.03 4.83
CA THR A 256 -1.15 -7.99 4.21
C THR A 256 -0.53 -8.50 2.92
N LEU A 257 -0.50 -9.81 2.78
CA LEU A 257 -0.07 -10.50 1.57
C LEU A 257 -1.31 -10.97 0.82
N LEU A 258 -1.35 -10.68 -0.48
CA LEU A 258 -2.49 -10.94 -1.33
C LEU A 258 -2.01 -11.60 -2.63
N LYS A 259 -2.87 -12.41 -3.23
CA LYS A 259 -2.68 -12.99 -4.56
C LYS A 259 -3.86 -12.64 -5.46
N PRO A 260 -3.67 -12.58 -6.79
CA PRO A 260 -4.80 -12.41 -7.69
C PRO A 260 -5.77 -13.58 -7.50
N ARG A 261 -7.06 -13.29 -7.52
CA ARG A 261 -8.07 -14.36 -7.64
C ARG A 261 -8.03 -14.85 -9.08
N ASN A 262 -7.86 -16.15 -9.26
CA ASN A 262 -8.06 -16.74 -10.56
C ASN A 262 -9.54 -16.55 -10.93
N ALA A 263 -9.79 -15.90 -12.04
CA ALA A 263 -11.11 -15.87 -12.62
C ALA A 263 -11.48 -17.35 -12.95
N LYS A 264 -12.20 -18.01 -12.05
CA LYS A 264 -12.92 -19.22 -12.43
C LYS A 264 -13.95 -18.79 -13.46
N SER A 265 -13.89 -19.38 -14.63
CA SER A 265 -14.87 -19.28 -15.69
C SER A 265 -16.30 -19.30 -15.12
N GLY A 266 -17.00 -18.19 -15.23
CA GLY A 266 -18.43 -18.08 -14.89
C GLY A 266 -18.69 -16.98 -13.86
N ASP A 267 -18.53 -15.72 -14.28
CA ASP A 267 -19.51 -14.66 -13.96
C ASP A 267 -19.30 -13.53 -14.96
N GLU A 268 -20.32 -13.31 -15.75
CA GLU A 268 -20.41 -12.24 -16.72
C GLU A 268 -20.61 -10.92 -15.99
N ASP A 269 -19.94 -9.89 -16.49
CA ASP A 269 -20.34 -8.49 -16.46
C ASP A 269 -20.29 -7.75 -15.11
N LEU A 270 -19.08 -7.41 -14.68
CA LEU A 270 -18.89 -6.22 -13.86
C LEU A 270 -18.07 -5.20 -14.66
N GLY A 271 -18.80 -4.21 -15.20
CA GLY A 271 -18.27 -3.16 -16.04
C GLY A 271 -16.95 -2.57 -15.50
N ALA A 272 -15.97 -2.54 -16.36
CA ALA A 272 -14.66 -1.95 -16.10
C ALA A 272 -14.82 -0.44 -15.84
N THR A 273 -14.87 -0.06 -14.58
CA THR A 273 -14.69 1.33 -14.17
C THR A 273 -13.19 1.62 -14.26
N THR A 274 -12.78 2.46 -15.21
CA THR A 274 -11.38 2.84 -15.40
C THR A 274 -10.97 3.91 -14.37
N LEU A 275 -9.66 4.03 -14.12
CA LEU A 275 -9.10 5.11 -13.30
C LEU A 275 -9.45 6.50 -13.84
N GLU A 276 -9.61 6.62 -15.16
CA GLU A 276 -10.06 7.86 -15.81
C GLU A 276 -11.45 8.30 -15.32
N ASP A 277 -12.38 7.36 -15.06
CA ASP A 277 -13.71 7.67 -14.56
C ASP A 277 -13.67 8.21 -13.13
N VAL A 278 -12.74 7.72 -12.31
CA VAL A 278 -12.55 8.18 -10.92
C VAL A 278 -11.84 9.53 -10.88
N THR A 279 -10.85 9.74 -11.76
CA THR A 279 -10.11 11.01 -11.84
C THR A 279 -11.02 12.14 -12.33
N ARG A 280 -11.98 11.87 -13.21
CA ARG A 280 -13.01 12.84 -13.65
C ARG A 280 -13.97 13.25 -12.55
N LEU A 281 -14.18 12.43 -11.54
CA LEU A 281 -15.05 12.72 -10.40
C LEU A 281 -14.37 13.53 -9.29
N GLN A 282 -13.06 13.80 -9.39
CA GLN A 282 -12.31 14.58 -8.41
C GLN A 282 -11.52 15.77 -9.02
N PRO A 283 -12.11 16.67 -9.83
CA PRO A 283 -11.38 17.80 -10.38
C PRO A 283 -10.96 18.84 -9.32
N ALA A 284 -11.49 18.77 -8.10
CA ALA A 284 -11.30 19.79 -7.07
C ALA A 284 -10.10 19.53 -6.12
N LEU A 285 -9.45 18.38 -6.18
CA LEU A 285 -8.33 18.07 -5.28
C LEU A 285 -6.96 18.51 -5.80
N TYR A 286 -6.88 18.90 -7.07
CA TYR A 286 -5.62 19.29 -7.73
C TYR A 286 -5.57 20.75 -8.19
N THR A 287 -6.67 21.49 -8.17
CA THR A 287 -6.66 22.92 -8.48
C THR A 287 -6.78 23.73 -7.22
N SER A 288 -5.73 24.48 -6.92
CA SER A 288 -5.74 25.55 -5.93
C SER A 288 -6.88 26.54 -6.23
N SER A 289 -7.61 26.91 -5.21
CA SER A 289 -8.43 28.12 -5.22
C SER A 289 -7.58 29.36 -5.50
N THR A 290 -7.45 29.72 -6.75
CA THR A 290 -7.18 31.08 -7.19
C THR A 290 -8.55 31.68 -7.50
N GLU A 291 -9.14 32.35 -6.51
CA GLU A 291 -10.04 33.51 -6.66
C GLU A 291 -10.69 33.78 -5.30
N ARG A 292 -10.05 34.63 -4.48
CA ARG A 292 -10.55 35.91 -3.91
C ARG A 292 -9.50 36.50 -2.98
#